data_317697af7e85bfa73a9c858805cf0e91
#
_entry.id   317697af7e85bfa73a9c858805cf0e91
#
_cell.length_a   1.000
_cell.length_b   1.000
_cell.length_c   1.000
_cell.angle_alpha   90.00
_cell.angle_beta   90.00
_cell.angle_gamma   90.00
#
_symmetry.space_group_name_H-M   'P 1'
#
loop_
_entity.id
_entity.type
_entity.pdbx_description
1 polymer ?
#
loop_
_entity_poly.entity_id
_entity_poly.type
_entity_poly.pdbx_seq_one_letter_code
_entity_poly.pdbx_strand_id
1 'polypeptide(L)'
;MIVKLKKKNPRYRDLTFGQAYLVIGIEADELRILNDAGRPFLYPPKLFSLVDHREPIDWVTEFGDDGERYSYPPPLSKSGFFEDFFDQKAKAVATFWRVLNQRLAASQRSVA
;
A
#
# COMPACT_ATOMS: atom_id res chain seq x y z
N MET A 1 4.99 -4.05 -6.19
CA MET A 1 4.98 -2.68 -6.77
C MET A 1 5.69 -1.74 -5.82
N ILE A 2 6.65 -0.99 -6.33
CA ILE A 2 7.47 -0.04 -5.56
C ILE A 2 7.44 1.31 -6.25
N VAL A 3 7.30 2.38 -5.48
CA VAL A 3 7.17 3.74 -5.99
C VAL A 3 8.09 4.70 -5.23
N LYS A 4 8.39 5.84 -5.86
CA LYS A 4 9.11 6.97 -5.26
C LYS A 4 8.40 8.26 -5.62
N LEU A 5 8.48 9.27 -4.76
CA LEU A 5 7.99 10.60 -5.10
C LEU A 5 8.71 11.12 -6.35
N LYS A 6 7.97 11.71 -7.29
CA LYS A 6 8.55 12.35 -8.48
C LYS A 6 9.38 13.57 -8.12
N LYS A 7 8.99 14.28 -7.07
CA LYS A 7 9.66 15.49 -6.61
C LYS A 7 9.34 15.71 -5.13
N LYS A 8 10.11 16.58 -4.47
CA LYS A 8 9.80 17.01 -3.11
C LYS A 8 8.43 17.65 -3.07
N ASN A 9 7.63 17.30 -2.05
CA ASN A 9 6.30 17.83 -1.91
C ASN A 9 6.03 18.18 -0.44
N PRO A 10 6.09 19.47 -0.07
CA PRO A 10 5.91 19.88 1.32
C PRO A 10 4.51 19.64 1.86
N ARG A 11 3.53 19.40 0.98
CA ARG A 11 2.17 19.04 1.38
C ARG A 11 2.11 17.65 2.03
N TYR A 12 3.05 16.76 1.67
CA TYR A 12 3.09 15.38 2.16
C TYR A 12 4.34 15.18 3.01
N ARG A 13 4.30 15.69 4.25
CA ARG A 13 5.44 15.63 5.17
C ARG A 13 5.74 14.22 5.66
N ASP A 14 4.81 13.30 5.47
CA ASP A 14 4.94 11.91 5.85
C ASP A 14 5.56 11.04 4.75
N LEU A 15 6.02 11.66 3.67
CA LEU A 15 6.75 10.99 2.57
C LEU A 15 8.05 11.73 2.29
N THR A 16 9.13 10.97 2.09
CA THR A 16 10.47 11.51 1.86
C THR A 16 10.88 11.32 0.40
N PHE A 17 11.31 12.42 -0.25
CA PHE A 17 11.83 12.37 -1.61
C PHE A 17 13.08 11.47 -1.66
N GLY A 18 13.14 10.59 -2.66
CA GLY A 18 14.26 9.66 -2.82
C GLY A 18 14.07 8.32 -2.11
N GLN A 19 13.09 8.23 -1.20
CA GLN A 19 12.77 7.00 -0.49
C GLN A 19 11.87 6.11 -1.35
N ALA A 20 12.17 4.82 -1.40
CA ALA A 20 11.30 3.84 -2.06
C ALA A 20 10.22 3.37 -1.09
N TYR A 21 9.00 3.20 -1.60
CA TYR A 21 7.85 2.74 -0.81
C TYR A 21 7.21 1.53 -1.47
N LEU A 22 6.94 0.50 -0.67
CA LEU A 22 6.15 -0.64 -1.12
C LEU A 22 4.68 -0.25 -1.18
N VAL A 23 4.02 -0.54 -2.30
CA VAL A 23 2.57 -0.36 -2.43
C VAL A 23 1.89 -1.58 -1.80
N ILE A 24 1.14 -1.34 -0.74
CA ILE A 24 0.43 -2.39 0.01
C ILE A 24 -0.80 -2.85 -0.75
N GLY A 25 -1.45 -1.93 -1.45
CA GLY A 25 -2.65 -2.20 -2.22
C GLY A 25 -3.13 -0.96 -2.93
N ILE A 26 -4.27 -1.08 -3.59
CA ILE A 26 -4.94 0.02 -4.29
C ILE A 26 -6.36 0.10 -3.77
N GLU A 27 -6.83 1.32 -3.48
CA GLU A 27 -8.18 1.54 -2.99
C GLU A 27 -8.77 2.75 -3.69
N ALA A 28 -9.85 2.54 -4.44
CA ALA A 28 -10.47 3.59 -5.26
C ALA A 28 -9.41 4.32 -6.11
N ASP A 29 -8.55 3.55 -6.77
CA ASP A 29 -7.45 4.00 -7.63
C ASP A 29 -6.29 4.69 -6.89
N GLU A 30 -6.40 4.94 -5.58
CA GLU A 30 -5.30 5.50 -4.79
C GLU A 30 -4.36 4.41 -4.28
N LEU A 31 -3.10 4.77 -4.05
CA LEU A 31 -2.11 3.82 -3.57
C LEU A 31 -2.07 3.81 -2.04
N ARG A 32 -2.18 2.62 -1.45
CA ARG A 32 -2.01 2.44 -0.01
C ARG A 32 -0.54 2.18 0.27
N ILE A 33 0.09 3.09 1.00
CA ILE A 33 1.54 3.07 1.25
C ILE A 33 1.78 3.24 2.75
N LEU A 34 2.72 2.44 3.29
CA LEU A 34 3.19 2.66 4.65
C LEU A 34 4.10 3.88 4.64
N ASN A 35 3.66 4.97 5.24
CA ASN A 35 4.38 6.24 5.23
C ASN A 35 5.50 6.27 6.27
N ASP A 36 6.21 7.42 6.36
CA ASP A 36 7.34 7.56 7.28
C ASP A 36 6.93 7.48 8.76
N ALA A 37 5.64 7.74 9.05
CA ALA A 37 5.11 7.60 10.40
C ALA A 37 4.65 6.17 10.72
N GLY A 38 4.86 5.22 9.79
CA GLY A 38 4.44 3.83 9.99
C GLY A 38 2.95 3.62 9.85
N ARG A 39 2.25 4.49 9.08
CA ARG A 39 0.80 4.42 8.91
C ARG A 39 0.46 4.09 7.45
N PRO A 40 -0.51 3.18 7.21
CA PRO A 40 -0.89 2.82 5.84
C PRO A 40 -1.95 3.77 5.29
N PHE A 41 -1.51 4.92 4.80
CA PHE A 41 -2.41 5.94 4.25
C PHE A 41 -2.52 5.81 2.73
N LEU A 42 -3.56 6.44 2.16
CA LEU A 42 -3.82 6.49 0.72
C LEU A 42 -3.24 7.76 0.13
N TYR A 43 -2.64 7.63 -1.05
CA TYR A 43 -2.01 8.75 -1.77
C TYR A 43 -2.36 8.70 -3.25
N PRO A 44 -2.50 9.88 -3.90
CA PRO A 44 -2.74 9.92 -5.34
C PRO A 44 -1.58 9.32 -6.14
N PRO A 45 -1.84 8.45 -7.12
CA PRO A 45 -0.76 7.86 -7.93
C PRO A 45 0.11 8.88 -8.66
N LYS A 46 -0.45 10.04 -8.99
CA LYS A 46 0.28 11.09 -9.73
C LYS A 46 1.49 11.64 -8.99
N LEU A 47 1.56 11.42 -7.67
CA LEU A 47 2.71 11.87 -6.87
C LEU A 47 3.98 11.08 -7.17
N PHE A 48 3.86 9.89 -7.75
CA PHE A 48 4.93 8.90 -7.76
C PHE A 48 5.37 8.53 -9.17
N SER A 49 6.65 8.14 -9.27
CA SER A 49 7.14 7.35 -10.39
C SER A 49 7.25 5.89 -9.95
N LEU A 50 7.02 4.98 -10.91
CA LEU A 50 7.11 3.54 -10.66
C LEU A 50 8.56 3.11 -10.70
N VAL A 51 9.04 2.50 -9.61
CA VAL A 51 10.36 1.87 -9.56
C VAL A 51 10.24 0.41 -9.97
N ASP A 52 9.23 -0.28 -9.47
CA ASP A 52 8.89 -1.65 -9.85
C ASP A 52 7.38 -1.70 -10.06
N HIS A 53 6.95 -1.89 -11.30
CA HIS A 53 5.55 -1.88 -11.68
C HIS A 53 4.86 -3.23 -11.49
N ARG A 54 5.59 -4.27 -11.08
CA ARG A 54 5.03 -5.60 -10.93
C ARG A 54 4.10 -5.67 -9.73
N GLU A 55 2.86 -6.03 -9.97
CA GLU A 55 1.88 -6.26 -8.91
C GLU A 55 1.99 -7.70 -8.42
N PRO A 56 1.80 -7.93 -7.10
CA PRO A 56 1.71 -9.31 -6.59
C PRO A 56 0.62 -10.09 -7.31
N ILE A 57 0.92 -11.32 -7.70
CA ILE A 57 -0.03 -12.13 -8.46
C ILE A 57 -1.25 -12.56 -7.63
N ASP A 58 -1.14 -12.50 -6.31
CA ASP A 58 -2.22 -12.92 -5.42
C ASP A 58 -3.15 -11.77 -5.01
N TRP A 59 -2.94 -10.54 -5.53
CA TRP A 59 -3.87 -9.46 -5.24
C TRP A 59 -5.26 -9.81 -5.72
N VAL A 60 -6.25 -9.62 -4.84
CA VAL A 60 -7.66 -9.74 -5.18
C VAL A 60 -8.10 -8.39 -5.72
N THR A 61 -8.61 -8.36 -6.95
CA THR A 61 -9.02 -7.12 -7.62
C THR A 61 -10.53 -7.08 -7.82
N GLU A 62 -11.13 -5.96 -7.46
CA GLU A 62 -12.54 -5.66 -7.70
C GLU A 62 -12.64 -4.25 -8.24
N PHE A 63 -13.71 -3.98 -8.99
CA PHE A 63 -13.99 -2.65 -9.55
C PHE A 63 -15.30 -2.14 -9.00
N GLY A 64 -15.32 -0.87 -8.63
CA GLY A 64 -16.55 -0.20 -8.17
C GLY A 64 -17.44 0.25 -9.31
N ASP A 65 -18.55 0.90 -8.97
CA ASP A 65 -19.58 1.29 -9.92
C ASP A 65 -19.09 2.30 -10.97
N ASP A 66 -18.08 3.11 -10.62
CA ASP A 66 -17.49 4.09 -11.53
C ASP A 66 -16.22 3.56 -12.21
N GLY A 67 -15.96 2.25 -12.11
CA GLY A 67 -14.77 1.63 -12.68
C GLY A 67 -13.52 1.80 -11.86
N GLU A 68 -13.60 2.40 -10.67
CA GLU A 68 -12.46 2.55 -9.77
C GLU A 68 -11.96 1.21 -9.27
N ARG A 69 -10.65 1.08 -9.09
CA ARG A 69 -10.02 -0.18 -8.77
C ARG A 69 -9.72 -0.35 -7.29
N TYR A 70 -9.98 -1.56 -6.80
CA TYR A 70 -9.61 -2.02 -5.45
C TYR A 70 -8.79 -3.29 -5.59
N SER A 71 -7.56 -3.30 -5.08
CA SER A 71 -6.66 -4.47 -5.17
C SER A 71 -5.87 -4.60 -3.89
N TYR A 72 -5.95 -5.76 -3.25
CA TYR A 72 -5.26 -6.04 -1.99
C TYR A 72 -4.85 -7.50 -1.90
N PRO A 73 -3.79 -7.82 -1.12
CA PRO A 73 -3.56 -9.20 -0.71
C PRO A 73 -4.83 -9.80 -0.08
N PRO A 74 -5.11 -11.09 -0.27
CA PRO A 74 -6.36 -11.67 0.20
C PRO A 74 -6.73 -11.36 1.67
N PRO A 75 -5.79 -11.44 2.64
CA PRO A 75 -6.17 -11.14 4.02
C PRO A 75 -6.57 -9.69 4.27
N LEU A 76 -6.15 -8.75 3.40
CA LEU A 76 -6.47 -7.32 3.52
C LEU A 76 -7.62 -6.89 2.62
N SER A 77 -8.15 -7.79 1.80
CA SER A 77 -9.18 -7.47 0.81
C SER A 77 -10.59 -7.46 1.39
N LYS A 78 -10.76 -7.88 2.62
CA LYS A 78 -12.05 -7.93 3.28
C LYS A 78 -12.63 -6.53 3.44
N SER A 79 -13.92 -6.37 3.11
CA SER A 79 -14.63 -5.11 3.31
C SER A 79 -14.51 -4.65 4.77
N GLY A 80 -14.15 -3.37 4.97
CA GLY A 80 -14.00 -2.80 6.29
C GLY A 80 -12.69 -3.14 6.99
N PHE A 81 -11.74 -3.82 6.31
CA PHE A 81 -10.49 -4.20 6.96
C PHE A 81 -9.73 -3.00 7.53
N PHE A 82 -9.55 -1.94 6.73
CA PHE A 82 -8.79 -0.77 7.18
C PHE A 82 -9.55 0.09 8.18
N GLU A 83 -10.88 0.07 8.14
CA GLU A 83 -11.67 0.68 9.22
C GLU A 83 -11.37 0.00 10.55
N ASP A 84 -11.35 -1.34 10.56
CA ASP A 84 -11.01 -2.13 11.75
C ASP A 84 -9.57 -1.88 12.18
N PHE A 85 -8.65 -1.77 11.22
CA PHE A 85 -7.25 -1.48 11.51
C PHE A 85 -7.11 -0.13 12.21
N PHE A 86 -7.73 0.92 11.68
CA PHE A 86 -7.63 2.27 12.26
C PHE A 86 -8.40 2.39 13.58
N ASP A 87 -9.42 1.56 13.77
CA ASP A 87 -10.10 1.42 15.06
C ASP A 87 -9.29 0.58 16.06
N GLN A 88 -8.09 0.15 15.67
CA GLN A 88 -7.16 -0.60 16.49
C GLN A 88 -7.71 -1.93 16.99
N LYS A 89 -8.54 -2.58 16.21
CA LYS A 89 -9.00 -3.93 16.52
C LYS A 89 -7.82 -4.89 16.42
N ALA A 90 -7.54 -5.61 17.50
CA ALA A 90 -6.33 -6.40 17.64
C ALA A 90 -6.10 -7.38 16.51
N LYS A 91 -7.17 -8.05 16.05
CA LYS A 91 -7.07 -9.04 14.98
C LYS A 91 -6.67 -8.38 13.65
N ALA A 92 -7.24 -7.22 13.34
CA ALA A 92 -6.91 -6.50 12.11
C ALA A 92 -5.47 -5.98 12.14
N VAL A 93 -5.05 -5.42 13.27
CA VAL A 93 -3.68 -4.92 13.44
C VAL A 93 -2.68 -6.07 13.28
N ALA A 94 -2.91 -7.20 13.94
CA ALA A 94 -2.02 -8.35 13.85
C ALA A 94 -1.95 -8.91 12.42
N THR A 95 -3.08 -9.03 11.75
CA THR A 95 -3.16 -9.50 10.36
C THR A 95 -2.38 -8.58 9.43
N PHE A 96 -2.56 -7.27 9.57
CA PHE A 96 -1.88 -6.29 8.74
C PHE A 96 -0.35 -6.45 8.84
N TRP A 97 0.18 -6.43 10.06
CA TRP A 97 1.63 -6.49 10.24
C TRP A 97 2.22 -7.82 9.81
N ARG A 98 1.50 -8.93 9.99
CA ARG A 98 1.94 -10.23 9.50
C ARG A 98 2.06 -10.22 7.98
N VAL A 99 1.04 -9.73 7.28
CA VAL A 99 1.03 -9.67 5.81
C VAL A 99 2.12 -8.72 5.32
N LEU A 100 2.24 -7.54 5.91
CA LEU A 100 3.24 -6.56 5.51
C LEU A 100 4.66 -7.11 5.68
N ASN A 101 4.94 -7.75 6.81
CA ASN A 101 6.27 -8.33 7.04
C ASN A 101 6.59 -9.42 6.03
N GLN A 102 5.63 -10.23 5.64
CA GLN A 102 5.81 -11.25 4.60
C GLN A 102 6.14 -10.61 3.25
N ARG A 103 5.44 -9.52 2.89
CA ARG A 103 5.67 -8.82 1.62
C ARG A 103 7.05 -8.16 1.59
N LEU A 104 7.46 -7.53 2.68
CA LEU A 104 8.78 -6.91 2.78
C LEU A 104 9.89 -7.96 2.69
N ALA A 105 9.74 -9.10 3.36
CA ALA A 105 10.71 -10.18 3.29
C ALA A 105 10.83 -10.73 1.87
N ALA A 106 9.72 -10.91 1.17
CA ALA A 106 9.72 -11.39 -0.21
C ALA A 106 10.39 -10.38 -1.15
N SER A 107 10.14 -9.07 -0.94
CA SER A 107 10.77 -8.01 -1.72
C SER A 107 12.29 -8.01 -1.53
N GLN A 108 12.78 -8.19 -0.31
CA GLN A 108 14.21 -8.26 -0.02
C GLN A 108 14.85 -9.49 -0.66
N ARG A 109 14.18 -10.64 -0.62
CA ARG A 109 14.70 -11.87 -1.23
C ARG A 109 14.82 -11.75 -2.76
N SER A 110 13.91 -11.01 -3.40
CA SER A 110 13.95 -10.84 -4.85
C SER A 110 15.07 -9.95 -5.34
N VAL A 111 15.73 -9.21 -4.44
CA VAL A 111 16.87 -8.35 -4.75
C VAL A 111 18.19 -9.12 -4.64
N ALA A 112 18.20 -10.18 -3.86
CA ALA A 112 19.39 -11.03 -3.71
C ALA A 112 19.57 -11.96 -4.94
#